data_ec4601442511e3e1160bfb1ad5fa6411
#
_entry.id   ec4601442511e3e1160bfb1ad5fa6411
#
_cell.length_a   1.000
_cell.length_b   1.000
_cell.length_c   1.000
_cell.angle_alpha   90.00
_cell.angle_beta   90.00
_cell.angle_gamma   90.00
#
_symmetry.space_group_name_H-M   'P 1'
#
loop_
_entity.id
_entity.type
_entity.pdbx_description
1 polymer ?
#
loop_
_entity_poly.entity_id
_entity_poly.type
_entity_poly.pdbx_seq_one_letter_code
_entity_poly.pdbx_strand_id
1 'polypeptide(L)'
;SAADGPMPQTREHVLLAKQVNVPSIVVFMNKVDQVDDEELLELVEMELRDLLNEYEFPGDDTPIIKGSALNALNSPSDESANGCVVELMEACDSFIPEPERDVDKPFLMTVEDVFSITGRGTVGTGRIERGMIKVGDEISILGMGVNNKTTVTGVEMFRKLLDEGQAGDN
;
A
#
# COMPACT_ATOMS: atom_id res chain seq x y z
N SER A 1 -11.27 14.67 -4.56
CA SER A 1 -11.27 15.95 -5.29
C SER A 1 -11.71 17.07 -4.37
N ALA A 2 -10.97 18.19 -4.34
CA ALA A 2 -11.34 19.37 -3.54
C ALA A 2 -12.66 20.00 -4.00
N ALA A 3 -12.96 19.93 -5.31
CA ALA A 3 -14.17 20.51 -5.87
C ALA A 3 -15.46 19.70 -5.58
N ASP A 4 -15.33 18.38 -5.39
CA ASP A 4 -16.48 17.49 -5.24
C ASP A 4 -16.71 17.04 -3.79
N GLY A 5 -15.73 17.20 -2.92
CA GLY A 5 -15.73 16.64 -1.57
C GLY A 5 -15.70 15.09 -1.53
N PRO A 6 -15.97 14.50 -0.37
CA PRO A 6 -16.06 13.05 -0.22
C PRO A 6 -17.33 12.48 -0.87
N MET A 7 -17.14 11.87 -2.05
CA MET A 7 -18.20 11.20 -2.80
C MET A 7 -18.56 9.84 -2.22
N PRO A 8 -19.69 9.20 -2.59
CA PRO A 8 -20.06 7.87 -2.11
C PRO A 8 -18.96 6.82 -2.26
N GLN A 9 -18.20 6.85 -3.36
CA GLN A 9 -17.04 5.96 -3.56
C GLN A 9 -15.93 6.18 -2.53
N THR A 10 -15.71 7.42 -2.09
CA THR A 10 -14.73 7.70 -1.03
C THR A 10 -15.14 6.99 0.26
N ARG A 11 -16.42 7.04 0.62
CA ARG A 11 -16.97 6.33 1.78
C ARG A 11 -16.79 4.81 1.67
N GLU A 12 -17.10 4.26 0.49
CA GLU A 12 -16.90 2.83 0.24
C GLU A 12 -15.44 2.41 0.38
N HIS A 13 -14.49 3.20 -0.13
CA HIS A 13 -13.06 2.91 -0.02
C HIS A 13 -12.57 2.98 1.43
N VAL A 14 -13.01 3.97 2.21
CA VAL A 14 -12.65 4.06 3.63
C VAL A 14 -13.23 2.88 4.42
N LEU A 15 -14.49 2.50 4.14
CA LEU A 15 -15.12 1.31 4.73
C LEU A 15 -14.33 0.04 4.41
N LEU A 16 -13.95 -0.16 3.13
CA LEU A 16 -13.16 -1.31 2.71
C LEU A 16 -11.79 -1.34 3.39
N ALA A 17 -11.11 -0.18 3.46
CA ALA A 17 -9.84 -0.07 4.17
C ALA A 17 -9.97 -0.52 5.64
N LYS A 18 -11.05 -0.13 6.31
CA LYS A 18 -11.34 -0.58 7.67
C LYS A 18 -11.56 -2.09 7.75
N GLN A 19 -12.35 -2.65 6.82
CA GLN A 19 -12.66 -4.08 6.81
C GLN A 19 -11.43 -4.97 6.58
N VAL A 20 -10.46 -4.50 5.80
CA VAL A 20 -9.20 -5.23 5.57
C VAL A 20 -8.10 -4.85 6.57
N ASN A 21 -8.46 -4.13 7.63
CA ASN A 21 -7.56 -3.72 8.73
C ASN A 21 -6.35 -2.88 8.26
N VAL A 22 -6.57 -1.94 7.35
CA VAL A 22 -5.55 -0.91 7.04
C VAL A 22 -5.27 -0.10 8.32
N PRO A 23 -4.01 -0.02 8.78
CA PRO A 23 -3.71 0.58 10.09
C PRO A 23 -3.79 2.11 10.09
N SER A 24 -3.47 2.75 8.96
CA SER A 24 -3.39 4.22 8.86
C SER A 24 -3.75 4.70 7.48
N ILE A 25 -4.32 5.90 7.40
CA ILE A 25 -4.68 6.57 6.15
C ILE A 25 -4.03 7.95 6.15
N VAL A 26 -3.47 8.37 5.02
CA VAL A 26 -3.06 9.74 4.72
C VAL A 26 -3.93 10.22 3.55
N VAL A 27 -4.37 11.46 3.61
CA VAL A 27 -5.27 12.03 2.59
C VAL A 27 -4.55 13.06 1.75
N PHE A 28 -4.65 12.93 0.43
CA PHE A 28 -4.26 13.96 -0.52
C PHE A 28 -5.52 14.59 -1.14
N MET A 29 -5.84 15.82 -0.72
CA MET A 29 -6.94 16.60 -1.27
C MET A 29 -6.51 17.21 -2.61
N ASN A 30 -6.79 16.49 -3.68
CA ASN A 30 -6.33 16.83 -5.03
C ASN A 30 -7.24 17.86 -5.71
N LYS A 31 -6.71 18.50 -6.77
CA LYS A 31 -7.38 19.46 -7.64
C LYS A 31 -7.76 20.77 -6.94
N VAL A 32 -6.95 21.22 -5.99
CA VAL A 32 -7.16 22.51 -5.34
C VAL A 32 -7.08 23.69 -6.30
N ASP A 33 -6.39 23.51 -7.44
CA ASP A 33 -6.33 24.47 -8.56
C ASP A 33 -7.67 24.75 -9.22
N GLN A 34 -8.72 23.97 -8.94
CA GLN A 34 -10.07 24.14 -9.45
C GLN A 34 -11.00 24.82 -8.45
N VAL A 35 -10.50 25.18 -7.28
CA VAL A 35 -11.29 25.79 -6.20
C VAL A 35 -10.62 27.10 -5.78
N ASP A 36 -11.31 28.20 -6.04
CA ASP A 36 -10.83 29.54 -5.69
C ASP A 36 -11.29 29.99 -4.27
N ASP A 37 -12.18 29.22 -3.64
CA ASP A 37 -12.77 29.50 -2.35
C ASP A 37 -12.09 28.69 -1.23
N GLU A 38 -11.38 29.37 -0.35
CA GLU A 38 -10.67 28.75 0.77
C GLU A 38 -11.63 28.19 1.83
N GLU A 39 -12.80 28.81 2.01
CA GLU A 39 -13.83 28.30 2.94
C GLU A 39 -14.38 26.95 2.47
N LEU A 40 -14.49 26.76 1.15
CA LEU A 40 -14.89 25.46 0.58
C LEU A 40 -13.84 24.38 0.82
N LEU A 41 -12.56 24.71 0.72
CA LEU A 41 -11.47 23.75 1.03
C LEU A 41 -11.49 23.33 2.49
N GLU A 42 -11.76 24.26 3.40
CA GLU A 42 -11.88 23.96 4.84
C GLU A 42 -13.12 23.10 5.13
N LEU A 43 -14.24 23.35 4.45
CA LEU A 43 -15.44 22.54 4.58
C LEU A 43 -15.20 21.09 4.13
N VAL A 44 -14.56 20.90 2.97
CA VAL A 44 -14.23 19.57 2.45
C VAL A 44 -13.25 18.84 3.38
N GLU A 45 -12.29 19.55 3.97
CA GLU A 45 -11.40 18.97 4.96
C GLU A 45 -12.16 18.50 6.21
N MET A 46 -13.10 19.30 6.70
CA MET A 46 -13.94 18.94 7.84
C MET A 46 -14.79 17.70 7.54
N GLU A 47 -15.41 17.64 6.36
CA GLU A 47 -16.18 16.45 5.92
C GLU A 47 -15.32 15.19 5.81
N LEU A 48 -14.08 15.32 5.38
CA LEU A 48 -13.12 14.20 5.34
C LEU A 48 -12.74 13.70 6.73
N ARG A 49 -12.50 14.62 7.69
CA ARG A 49 -12.22 14.27 9.08
C ARG A 49 -13.40 13.57 9.74
N ASP A 50 -14.61 14.08 9.53
CA ASP A 50 -15.84 13.47 10.02
C ASP A 50 -16.04 12.07 9.43
N LEU A 51 -15.80 11.91 8.13
CA LEU A 51 -15.85 10.61 7.47
C LEU A 51 -14.85 9.61 8.05
N LEU A 52 -13.61 10.02 8.27
CA LEU A 52 -12.59 9.14 8.88
C LEU A 52 -12.98 8.74 10.31
N ASN A 53 -13.47 9.70 11.12
CA ASN A 53 -13.95 9.44 12.47
C ASN A 53 -15.16 8.48 12.48
N GLU A 54 -16.09 8.61 11.52
CA GLU A 54 -17.24 7.71 11.37
C GLU A 54 -16.81 6.24 11.19
N TYR A 55 -15.71 6.01 10.46
CA TYR A 55 -15.15 4.67 10.23
C TYR A 55 -14.03 4.29 11.21
N GLU A 56 -13.93 4.99 12.33
CA GLU A 56 -12.96 4.73 13.42
C GLU A 56 -11.49 4.83 12.97
N PHE A 57 -11.17 5.71 12.05
CA PHE A 57 -9.83 6.21 11.83
C PHE A 57 -9.65 7.52 12.63
N PRO A 58 -8.42 7.88 13.03
CA PRO A 58 -8.17 9.11 13.79
C PRO A 58 -8.27 10.35 12.89
N GLY A 59 -9.50 10.74 12.51
CA GLY A 59 -9.75 11.80 11.54
C GLY A 59 -9.11 13.13 11.91
N ASP A 60 -9.08 13.47 13.20
CA ASP A 60 -8.50 14.74 13.68
C ASP A 60 -6.97 14.76 13.56
N ASP A 61 -6.31 13.60 13.74
CA ASP A 61 -4.86 13.46 13.69
C ASP A 61 -4.37 13.08 12.28
N THR A 62 -5.26 12.64 11.39
CA THR A 62 -4.91 12.22 10.04
C THR A 62 -4.36 13.39 9.21
N PRO A 63 -3.16 13.26 8.62
CA PRO A 63 -2.62 14.27 7.72
C PRO A 63 -3.50 14.41 6.47
N ILE A 64 -3.92 15.65 6.18
CA ILE A 64 -4.65 15.99 4.96
C ILE A 64 -3.85 17.04 4.21
N ILE A 65 -3.20 16.62 3.14
CA ILE A 65 -2.35 17.47 2.31
C ILE A 65 -3.19 18.01 1.15
N LYS A 66 -3.15 19.32 0.95
CA LYS A 66 -3.86 20.02 -0.13
C LYS A 66 -2.92 20.24 -1.31
N GLY A 67 -3.33 19.88 -2.53
CA GLY A 67 -2.46 20.09 -3.67
C GLY A 67 -3.12 19.84 -5.03
N SER A 68 -2.34 20.06 -6.09
CA SER A 68 -2.69 19.73 -7.46
C SER A 68 -1.62 18.81 -8.06
N ALA A 69 -1.96 17.53 -8.16
CA ALA A 69 -1.08 16.55 -8.79
C ALA A 69 -0.80 16.89 -10.26
N LEU A 70 -1.74 17.54 -10.96
CA LEU A 70 -1.54 17.97 -12.34
C LEU A 70 -0.48 19.07 -12.44
N ASN A 71 -0.53 20.06 -11.55
CA ASN A 71 0.46 21.15 -11.53
C ASN A 71 1.85 20.61 -11.19
N ALA A 72 1.94 19.72 -10.21
CA ALA A 72 3.19 19.05 -9.86
C ALA A 72 3.77 18.23 -11.03
N LEU A 73 2.93 17.50 -11.78
CA LEU A 73 3.35 16.71 -12.94
C LEU A 73 3.85 17.59 -14.09
N ASN A 74 3.16 18.71 -14.34
CA ASN A 74 3.49 19.63 -15.42
C ASN A 74 4.73 20.49 -15.13
N SER A 75 5.07 20.68 -13.87
CA SER A 75 6.18 21.54 -13.43
C SER A 75 7.09 20.83 -12.41
N PRO A 76 7.74 19.72 -12.79
CA PRO A 76 8.48 18.86 -11.87
C PRO A 76 9.71 19.53 -11.23
N SER A 77 10.17 20.64 -11.76
CA SER A 77 11.31 21.41 -11.23
C SER A 77 10.88 22.64 -10.42
N ASP A 78 9.58 22.88 -10.28
CA ASP A 78 9.04 24.02 -9.53
C ASP A 78 8.65 23.57 -8.11
N GLU A 79 9.40 24.04 -7.12
CA GLU A 79 9.16 23.72 -5.71
C GLU A 79 7.76 24.15 -5.24
N SER A 80 7.21 25.22 -5.81
CA SER A 80 5.86 25.67 -5.46
C SER A 80 4.76 24.73 -5.94
N ALA A 81 4.98 24.06 -7.08
CA ALA A 81 4.06 23.06 -7.61
C ALA A 81 4.25 21.68 -6.98
N ASN A 82 5.51 21.32 -6.66
CA ASN A 82 5.87 20.00 -6.13
C ASN A 82 5.81 19.89 -4.61
N GLY A 83 5.79 21.00 -3.88
CA GLY A 83 5.83 21.00 -2.41
C GLY A 83 4.75 20.11 -1.78
N CYS A 84 3.54 20.10 -2.33
CA CYS A 84 2.45 19.25 -1.85
C CYS A 84 2.74 17.75 -2.00
N VAL A 85 3.50 17.34 -3.02
CA VAL A 85 3.89 15.93 -3.21
C VAL A 85 4.98 15.54 -2.23
N VAL A 86 5.94 16.42 -1.97
CA VAL A 86 6.98 16.21 -0.95
C VAL A 86 6.33 16.10 0.43
N GLU A 87 5.43 17.03 0.78
CA GLU A 87 4.69 17.00 2.03
C GLU A 87 3.87 15.72 2.20
N LEU A 88 3.23 15.22 1.12
CA LEU A 88 2.54 13.95 1.15
C LEU A 88 3.48 12.79 1.48
N MET A 89 4.66 12.74 0.86
CA MET A 89 5.65 11.69 1.13
C MET A 89 6.18 11.76 2.56
N GLU A 90 6.48 12.96 3.05
CA GLU A 90 6.88 13.18 4.45
C GLU A 90 5.78 12.77 5.44
N ALA A 91 4.52 13.07 5.12
CA ALA A 91 3.39 12.63 5.92
C ALA A 91 3.25 11.08 5.91
N CYS A 92 3.46 10.43 4.77
CA CYS A 92 3.49 8.97 4.71
C CYS A 92 4.61 8.39 5.58
N ASP A 93 5.83 8.93 5.49
CA ASP A 93 6.99 8.43 6.24
C ASP A 93 6.85 8.64 7.75
N SER A 94 6.20 9.73 8.18
CA SER A 94 6.06 10.08 9.59
C SER A 94 4.82 9.49 10.26
N PHE A 95 3.70 9.37 9.54
CA PHE A 95 2.41 8.99 10.10
C PHE A 95 2.08 7.50 9.94
N ILE A 96 2.52 6.87 8.84
CA ILE A 96 2.25 5.44 8.62
C ILE A 96 3.28 4.61 9.39
N PRO A 97 2.84 3.76 10.35
CA PRO A 97 3.78 2.94 11.10
C PRO A 97 4.46 1.91 10.19
N GLU A 98 5.74 1.68 10.41
CA GLU A 98 6.45 0.60 9.75
C GLU A 98 5.82 -0.76 10.15
N PRO A 99 5.43 -1.62 9.19
CA PRO A 99 4.78 -2.88 9.52
C PRO A 99 5.75 -3.83 10.21
N GLU A 100 5.29 -4.46 11.30
CA GLU A 100 6.04 -5.54 11.94
C GLU A 100 6.15 -6.74 10.99
N ARG A 101 7.37 -7.20 10.74
CA ARG A 101 7.65 -8.35 9.89
C ARG A 101 8.01 -9.55 10.76
N ASP A 102 7.20 -10.58 10.73
CA ASP A 102 7.40 -11.83 11.47
C ASP A 102 8.52 -12.71 10.86
N VAL A 103 9.73 -12.20 10.78
CA VAL A 103 10.86 -12.89 10.11
C VAL A 103 11.39 -14.10 10.89
N ASP A 104 11.21 -14.12 12.21
CA ASP A 104 11.72 -15.20 13.08
C ASP A 104 10.78 -16.42 13.16
N LYS A 105 9.61 -16.35 12.54
CA LYS A 105 8.66 -17.45 12.48
C LYS A 105 8.98 -18.42 11.34
N PRO A 106 8.49 -19.67 11.39
CA PRO A 106 8.59 -20.58 10.25
C PRO A 106 7.99 -19.96 8.98
N PHE A 107 8.69 -20.13 7.87
CA PHE A 107 8.26 -19.62 6.57
C PHE A 107 6.84 -20.06 6.21
N LEU A 108 6.05 -19.12 5.75
CA LEU A 108 4.72 -19.34 5.18
C LEU A 108 4.49 -18.34 4.05
N MET A 109 4.13 -18.84 2.89
CA MET A 109 3.72 -18.06 1.73
C MET A 109 2.38 -18.58 1.22
N THR A 110 1.44 -17.68 1.01
CA THR A 110 0.16 -17.99 0.36
C THR A 110 0.38 -17.94 -1.16
N VAL A 111 0.14 -19.06 -1.84
CA VAL A 111 0.26 -19.11 -3.31
C VAL A 111 -0.99 -18.50 -3.94
N GLU A 112 -0.80 -17.43 -4.70
CA GLU A 112 -1.87 -16.68 -5.38
C GLU A 112 -1.98 -17.08 -6.85
N ASP A 113 -0.83 -17.32 -7.51
CA ASP A 113 -0.78 -17.74 -8.91
C ASP A 113 0.35 -18.73 -9.14
N VAL A 114 0.21 -19.56 -10.20
CA VAL A 114 1.18 -20.60 -10.57
C VAL A 114 1.37 -20.61 -12.08
N PHE A 115 2.61 -20.54 -12.52
CA PHE A 115 2.95 -20.66 -13.93
C PHE A 115 4.25 -21.44 -14.13
N SER A 116 4.46 -21.91 -15.35
CA SER A 116 5.67 -22.64 -15.71
C SER A 116 6.54 -21.80 -16.64
N ILE A 117 7.83 -21.72 -16.30
CA ILE A 117 8.83 -21.02 -17.12
C ILE A 117 9.76 -22.08 -17.73
N THR A 118 9.87 -22.07 -19.06
CA THR A 118 10.79 -22.97 -19.77
C THR A 118 12.22 -22.79 -19.27
N GLY A 119 12.83 -23.89 -18.81
CA GLY A 119 14.19 -23.90 -18.25
C GLY A 119 14.30 -23.53 -16.77
N ARG A 120 13.22 -23.05 -16.13
CA ARG A 120 13.20 -22.73 -14.69
C ARG A 120 12.23 -23.61 -13.88
N GLY A 121 11.24 -24.21 -14.53
CA GLY A 121 10.25 -25.07 -13.88
C GLY A 121 8.99 -24.34 -13.46
N THR A 122 8.34 -24.84 -12.42
CA THR A 122 7.11 -24.26 -11.86
C THR A 122 7.45 -23.11 -10.93
N VAL A 123 6.78 -21.98 -11.10
CA VAL A 123 6.91 -20.78 -10.27
C VAL A 123 5.57 -20.53 -9.59
N GLY A 124 5.58 -20.44 -8.27
CA GLY A 124 4.46 -19.93 -7.48
C GLY A 124 4.71 -18.48 -7.09
N THR A 125 3.72 -17.63 -7.24
CA THR A 125 3.75 -16.26 -6.76
C THR A 125 2.80 -16.06 -5.61
N GLY A 126 3.10 -15.09 -4.74
CA GLY A 126 2.27 -14.72 -3.63
C GLY A 126 3.07 -14.01 -2.55
N ARG A 127 2.37 -13.57 -1.54
CA ARG A 127 2.97 -12.86 -0.41
C ARG A 127 3.56 -13.82 0.61
N ILE A 128 4.76 -13.50 1.07
CA ILE A 128 5.36 -14.16 2.24
C ILE A 128 4.68 -13.57 3.50
N GLU A 129 3.88 -14.39 4.17
CA GLU A 129 3.13 -13.99 5.36
C GLU A 129 4.03 -13.90 6.59
N ARG A 130 5.02 -14.81 6.69
CA ARG A 130 5.96 -14.88 7.81
C ARG A 130 7.20 -15.68 7.46
N GLY A 131 8.25 -15.45 8.24
CA GLY A 131 9.51 -16.14 8.10
C GLY A 131 10.38 -15.63 6.96
N MET A 132 11.40 -16.37 6.67
CA MET A 132 12.36 -16.12 5.58
C MET A 132 12.51 -17.38 4.76
N ILE A 133 12.87 -17.21 3.49
CA ILE A 133 13.13 -18.28 2.54
C ILE A 133 14.39 -17.96 1.75
N LYS A 134 15.26 -18.96 1.55
CA LYS A 134 16.49 -18.84 0.78
C LYS A 134 16.51 -19.84 -0.37
N VAL A 135 17.28 -19.52 -1.38
CA VAL A 135 17.59 -20.49 -2.42
C VAL A 135 18.30 -21.70 -1.80
N GLY A 136 17.79 -22.90 -2.07
CA GLY A 136 18.29 -24.16 -1.50
C GLY A 136 17.46 -24.70 -0.32
N ASP A 137 16.56 -23.92 0.26
CA ASP A 137 15.73 -24.37 1.37
C ASP A 137 14.71 -25.44 0.91
N GLU A 138 14.46 -26.41 1.79
CA GLU A 138 13.38 -27.38 1.61
C GLU A 138 12.06 -26.78 2.10
N ILE A 139 11.04 -26.83 1.26
CA ILE A 139 9.67 -26.37 1.59
C ILE A 139 8.67 -27.49 1.40
N SER A 140 7.54 -27.38 2.12
CA SER A 140 6.37 -28.22 1.90
C SER A 140 5.28 -27.43 1.20
N ILE A 141 4.79 -27.95 0.08
CA ILE A 141 3.64 -27.39 -0.63
C ILE A 141 2.40 -28.11 -0.15
N LEU A 142 1.50 -27.36 0.50
CA LEU A 142 0.28 -27.87 1.12
C LEU A 142 -0.94 -27.31 0.43
N GLY A 143 -1.93 -28.14 0.18
CA GLY A 143 -3.23 -27.71 -0.35
C GLY A 143 -3.90 -28.77 -1.21
N MET A 144 -5.21 -28.66 -1.37
CA MET A 144 -6.03 -29.56 -2.20
C MET A 144 -5.77 -31.08 -1.97
N GLY A 145 -5.48 -31.48 -0.73
CA GLY A 145 -5.15 -32.85 -0.37
C GLY A 145 -3.72 -33.29 -0.71
N VAL A 146 -2.88 -32.37 -1.16
CA VAL A 146 -1.48 -32.61 -1.53
C VAL A 146 -0.56 -32.11 -0.42
N ASN A 147 0.48 -32.87 -0.13
CA ASN A 147 1.61 -32.49 0.70
C ASN A 147 2.90 -32.97 0.01
N ASN A 148 3.53 -32.08 -0.72
CA ASN A 148 4.75 -32.37 -1.46
C ASN A 148 5.92 -31.54 -0.91
N LYS A 149 7.07 -32.18 -0.77
CA LYS A 149 8.32 -31.50 -0.44
C LYS A 149 9.10 -31.20 -1.71
N THR A 150 9.70 -30.03 -1.75
CA THR A 150 10.57 -29.60 -2.83
C THR A 150 11.61 -28.62 -2.33
N THR A 151 12.62 -28.35 -3.16
CA THR A 151 13.67 -27.38 -2.85
C THR A 151 13.45 -26.11 -3.64
N VAL A 152 13.63 -24.95 -3.02
CA VAL A 152 13.57 -23.64 -3.67
C VAL A 152 14.78 -23.48 -4.58
N THR A 153 14.54 -23.35 -5.88
CA THR A 153 15.58 -23.19 -6.88
C THR A 153 15.88 -21.74 -7.24
N GLY A 154 15.01 -20.81 -6.83
CA GLY A 154 15.20 -19.38 -7.03
C GLY A 154 14.12 -18.58 -6.30
N VAL A 155 14.49 -17.35 -5.94
CA VAL A 155 13.63 -16.32 -5.39
C VAL A 155 13.73 -15.11 -6.31
N GLU A 156 12.59 -14.52 -6.68
CA GLU A 156 12.56 -13.39 -7.59
C GLU A 156 11.48 -12.38 -7.15
N MET A 157 11.81 -11.10 -7.18
CA MET A 157 10.88 -10.01 -6.95
C MET A 157 11.19 -8.86 -7.92
N PHE A 158 10.16 -8.26 -8.54
CA PHE A 158 10.31 -7.21 -9.56
C PHE A 158 11.28 -7.57 -10.71
N ARG A 159 11.28 -8.83 -11.14
CA ARG A 159 12.17 -9.38 -12.21
C ARG A 159 13.65 -9.36 -11.83
N LYS A 160 13.96 -9.30 -10.54
CA LYS A 160 15.34 -9.40 -10.01
C LYS A 160 15.46 -10.68 -9.19
N LEU A 161 16.50 -11.45 -9.46
CA LEU A 161 16.85 -12.60 -8.65
C LEU A 161 17.36 -12.11 -7.29
N LEU A 162 16.90 -12.75 -6.25
CA LEU A 162 17.27 -12.50 -4.86
C LEU A 162 17.87 -13.76 -4.26
N ASP A 163 18.73 -13.61 -3.28
CA ASP A 163 19.28 -14.73 -2.50
C ASP A 163 18.26 -15.24 -1.46
N GLU A 164 17.42 -14.34 -0.97
CA GLU A 164 16.39 -14.61 0.04
C GLU A 164 15.16 -13.73 -0.13
N GLY A 165 14.03 -14.19 0.43
CA GLY A 165 12.79 -13.43 0.60
C GLY A 165 12.34 -13.47 2.05
N GLN A 166 11.61 -12.47 2.51
CA GLN A 166 11.18 -12.35 3.90
C GLN A 166 9.72 -11.93 4.04
N ALA A 167 9.18 -12.07 5.23
CA ALA A 167 7.83 -11.65 5.56
C ALA A 167 7.51 -10.24 5.03
N GLY A 168 6.38 -10.11 4.33
CA GLY A 168 5.94 -8.88 3.68
C GLY A 168 6.35 -8.73 2.21
N ASP A 169 7.28 -9.54 1.71
CA ASP A 169 7.66 -9.54 0.30
C ASP A 169 6.61 -10.27 -0.56
N ASN A 170 6.41 -9.78 -1.81
CA ASN A 170 5.48 -10.35 -2.78
C ASN A 170 6.17 -10.50 -4.15
#